data_eab85a1988317051ae802689bdf8f47c
#
_entry.id   eab85a1988317051ae802689bdf8f47c
#
_cell.length_a   1.000
_cell.length_b   1.000
_cell.length_c   1.000
_cell.angle_alpha   90.00
_cell.angle_beta   90.00
_cell.angle_gamma   90.00
#
_symmetry.space_group_name_H-M   'P 1'
#
loop_
_entity.id
_entity.type
_entity.pdbx_description
1 polymer ?
#
loop_
_entity_poly.entity_id
_entity_poly.type
_entity_poly.pdbx_seq_one_letter_code
_entity_poly.pdbx_strand_id
1 'polypeptide(L)'
;PTRRSSDLDSGEVVTGDTVKIGYFAQENEDMEDDIRVIDYIRDVADYIQTPGGKISASQMLERFLFTPSMQYTPLSKLSGGEKRRLYLLKVLMDAPNVLVLDEPTNDLDIATLRILEDYLDSFQGIVLAVSHDRYFLDRIAGRIFAFEGGGEIKQYEGGYTDYLRAVKP
;
A
#
# COMPACT_ATOMS: atom_id res chain seq x y z
N PRO A 1 6.32 -0.96 11.74
CA PRO A 1 7.12 -1.96 12.44
C PRO A 1 7.69 -2.90 11.38
N THR A 2 8.91 -2.60 10.95
CA THR A 2 9.72 -3.54 10.19
C THR A 2 9.77 -4.85 10.98
N ARG A 3 9.42 -5.98 10.37
CA ARG A 3 9.68 -7.29 10.95
C ARG A 3 11.12 -7.25 11.46
N ARG A 4 11.28 -7.48 12.75
CA ARG A 4 12.60 -7.43 13.38
C ARG A 4 13.45 -8.51 12.75
N SER A 5 14.76 -8.29 12.63
CA SER A 5 15.73 -9.31 12.21
C SER A 5 15.62 -10.60 13.03
N SER A 6 14.93 -10.55 14.18
CA SER A 6 14.61 -11.68 15.05
C SER A 6 13.59 -12.68 14.49
N ASP A 7 12.89 -12.35 13.39
CA ASP A 7 11.88 -13.24 12.78
C ASP A 7 12.48 -14.10 11.65
N LEU A 8 13.77 -13.96 11.39
CA LEU A 8 14.50 -14.78 10.42
C LEU A 8 15.09 -16.03 11.12
N ASP A 9 14.89 -17.19 10.50
CA ASP A 9 15.57 -18.43 10.93
C ASP A 9 17.09 -18.33 10.72
N SER A 10 17.52 -17.61 9.66
CA SER A 10 18.92 -17.33 9.37
C SER A 10 19.02 -16.20 8.32
N GLY A 11 20.19 -15.58 8.22
CA GLY A 11 20.48 -14.51 7.27
C GLY A 11 20.38 -13.12 7.88
N GLU A 12 20.58 -12.10 7.04
CA GLU A 12 20.55 -10.70 7.43
C GLU A 12 19.74 -9.89 6.40
N VAL A 13 18.93 -8.95 6.88
CA VAL A 13 18.27 -7.96 6.04
C VAL A 13 19.02 -6.65 6.14
N VAL A 14 19.65 -6.24 5.04
CA VAL A 14 20.35 -4.96 4.93
C VAL A 14 19.51 -4.00 4.09
N THR A 15 19.10 -2.89 4.70
CA THR A 15 18.37 -1.82 4.01
C THR A 15 19.35 -0.71 3.63
N GLY A 16 19.40 -0.35 2.36
CA GLY A 16 20.25 0.75 1.89
C GLY A 16 19.75 2.11 2.40
N ASP A 17 20.66 3.08 2.54
CA ASP A 17 20.38 4.40 3.15
C ASP A 17 19.30 5.22 2.41
N THR A 18 19.12 4.97 1.12
CA THR A 18 18.13 5.67 0.28
C THR A 18 16.80 4.94 0.19
N VAL A 19 16.68 3.74 0.77
CA VAL A 19 15.46 2.94 0.71
C VAL A 19 14.47 3.44 1.75
N LYS A 20 13.31 3.89 1.28
CA LYS A 20 12.18 4.30 2.10
C LYS A 20 11.01 3.35 1.86
N ILE A 21 10.75 2.48 2.83
CA ILE A 21 9.72 1.45 2.72
C ILE A 21 8.41 1.98 3.29
N GLY A 22 7.36 2.01 2.46
CA GLY A 22 5.97 2.14 2.91
C GLY A 22 5.38 0.75 3.05
N TYR A 23 4.86 0.41 4.21
CA TYR A 23 4.27 -0.90 4.48
C TYR A 23 2.78 -0.76 4.82
N PHE A 24 1.94 -1.30 3.96
CA PHE A 24 0.51 -1.40 4.20
C PHE A 24 0.20 -2.81 4.70
N ALA A 25 0.17 -2.95 6.03
CA ALA A 25 -0.03 -4.23 6.72
C ALA A 25 -1.50 -4.66 6.70
N GLN A 26 -1.75 -5.94 6.93
CA GLN A 26 -3.10 -6.48 7.08
C GLN A 26 -3.81 -5.92 8.33
N GLU A 27 -3.08 -5.68 9.42
CA GLU A 27 -3.62 -5.09 10.64
C GLU A 27 -3.65 -3.56 10.55
N ASN A 28 -4.69 -2.96 11.12
CA ASN A 28 -4.76 -1.50 11.23
C ASN A 28 -3.78 -1.00 12.31
N GLU A 29 -3.16 0.13 12.04
CA GLU A 29 -2.45 0.89 13.06
C GLU A 29 -3.47 1.46 14.06
N ASP A 30 -3.11 1.45 15.36
CA ASP A 30 -3.91 2.15 16.37
C ASP A 30 -3.91 3.65 16.07
N MET A 31 -5.08 4.17 15.78
CA MET A 31 -5.28 5.60 15.47
C MET A 31 -5.79 6.32 16.72
N GLU A 32 -5.19 7.45 17.05
CA GLU A 32 -5.68 8.32 18.10
C GLU A 32 -7.05 8.90 17.74
N ASP A 33 -8.07 8.56 18.50
CA ASP A 33 -9.47 8.83 18.16
C ASP A 33 -9.85 10.32 18.09
N ASP A 34 -9.17 11.20 18.83
CA ASP A 34 -9.50 12.62 18.95
C ASP A 34 -8.87 13.52 17.86
N ILE A 35 -7.96 12.97 17.04
CA ILE A 35 -7.30 13.72 15.96
C ILE A 35 -8.24 13.84 14.75
N ARG A 36 -8.23 14.99 14.07
CA ARG A 36 -8.99 15.18 12.82
C ARG A 36 -8.28 14.46 11.66
N VAL A 37 -9.07 13.99 10.70
CA VAL A 37 -8.58 13.31 9.49
C VAL A 37 -7.46 14.08 8.78
N ILE A 38 -7.63 15.39 8.57
CA ILE A 38 -6.64 16.24 7.92
C ILE A 38 -5.34 16.36 8.72
N ASP A 39 -5.45 16.47 10.05
CA ASP A 39 -4.28 16.62 10.90
C ASP A 39 -3.47 15.32 10.98
N TYR A 40 -4.13 14.16 10.99
CA TYR A 40 -3.49 12.84 10.92
C TYR A 40 -2.62 12.66 9.66
N ILE A 41 -3.06 13.19 8.53
CA ILE A 41 -2.29 13.13 7.28
C ILE A 41 -1.19 14.20 7.26
N ARG A 42 -1.47 15.41 7.75
CA ARG A 42 -0.47 16.49 7.83
C ARG A 42 0.68 16.21 8.78
N ASP A 43 0.47 15.38 9.78
CA ASP A 43 1.54 14.93 10.67
C ASP A 43 2.64 14.16 9.91
N VAL A 44 2.28 13.51 8.79
CA VAL A 44 3.24 12.86 7.87
C VAL A 44 3.81 13.88 6.89
N ALA A 45 2.95 14.59 6.16
CA ALA A 45 3.35 15.58 5.17
C ALA A 45 2.20 16.52 4.81
N ASP A 46 2.49 17.82 4.65
CA ASP A 46 1.53 18.81 4.15
C ASP A 46 1.24 18.66 2.66
N TYR A 47 2.21 18.11 1.90
CA TYR A 47 2.10 17.86 0.46
C TYR A 47 3.08 16.76 0.03
N ILE A 48 2.79 16.13 -1.10
CA ILE A 48 3.70 15.22 -1.80
C ILE A 48 4.10 15.81 -3.14
N GLN A 49 5.29 15.43 -3.60
CA GLN A 49 5.76 15.73 -4.94
C GLN A 49 5.34 14.63 -5.90
N THR A 50 4.69 14.99 -7.00
CA THR A 50 4.32 14.05 -8.07
C THR A 50 4.89 14.55 -9.40
N PRO A 51 4.92 13.72 -10.46
CA PRO A 51 5.30 14.17 -11.81
C PRO A 51 4.47 15.37 -12.31
N GLY A 52 3.20 15.49 -11.85
CA GLY A 52 2.30 16.60 -12.18
C GLY A 52 2.43 17.83 -11.27
N GLY A 53 3.39 17.84 -10.32
CA GLY A 53 3.60 18.94 -9.36
C GLY A 53 3.27 18.56 -7.91
N LYS A 54 3.21 19.58 -7.05
CA LYS A 54 2.87 19.40 -5.63
C LYS A 54 1.37 19.18 -5.44
N ILE A 55 1.01 18.17 -4.65
CA ILE A 55 -0.37 17.88 -4.24
C ILE A 55 -0.44 17.99 -2.73
N SER A 56 -1.38 18.81 -2.22
CA SER A 56 -1.56 18.99 -0.78
C SER A 56 -2.23 17.79 -0.11
N ALA A 57 -2.07 17.66 1.20
CA ALA A 57 -2.75 16.65 2.01
C ALA A 57 -4.27 16.67 1.79
N SER A 58 -4.88 17.87 1.74
CA SER A 58 -6.32 18.01 1.47
C SER A 58 -6.72 17.50 0.08
N GLN A 59 -5.95 17.79 -0.96
CA GLN A 59 -6.19 17.28 -2.31
C GLN A 59 -6.02 15.76 -2.39
N MET A 60 -5.03 15.21 -1.68
CA MET A 60 -4.87 13.75 -1.60
C MET A 60 -6.02 13.09 -0.85
N LEU A 61 -6.49 13.68 0.24
CA LEU A 61 -7.69 13.23 0.94
C LEU A 61 -8.92 13.22 0.04
N GLU A 62 -9.13 14.26 -0.77
CA GLU A 62 -10.24 14.31 -1.74
C GLU A 62 -10.13 13.19 -2.79
N ARG A 63 -8.91 12.92 -3.31
CA ARG A 63 -8.67 11.78 -4.21
C ARG A 63 -9.01 10.44 -3.57
N PHE A 64 -8.76 10.31 -2.27
CA PHE A 64 -9.11 9.15 -1.46
C PHE A 64 -10.53 9.23 -0.88
N LEU A 65 -11.42 10.00 -1.51
CA LEU A 65 -12.85 10.08 -1.21
C LEU A 65 -13.17 10.65 0.19
N PHE A 66 -12.26 11.40 0.79
CA PHE A 66 -12.55 12.19 1.99
C PHE A 66 -12.99 13.59 1.58
N THR A 67 -14.29 13.82 1.63
CA THR A 67 -14.86 15.14 1.31
C THR A 67 -14.32 16.24 2.22
N PRO A 68 -14.36 17.52 1.83
CA PRO A 68 -13.88 18.61 2.67
C PRO A 68 -14.48 18.61 4.08
N SER A 69 -15.77 18.23 4.22
CA SER A 69 -16.41 18.12 5.54
C SER A 69 -15.85 16.96 6.38
N MET A 70 -15.55 15.82 5.74
CA MET A 70 -14.96 14.67 6.43
C MET A 70 -13.54 14.95 6.94
N GLN A 71 -12.78 15.78 6.23
CA GLN A 71 -11.39 16.09 6.60
C GLN A 71 -11.27 16.73 7.99
N TYR A 72 -12.31 17.40 8.47
CA TYR A 72 -12.33 18.07 9.76
C TYR A 72 -13.04 17.27 10.86
N THR A 73 -13.49 16.03 10.56
CA THR A 73 -14.08 15.15 11.57
C THR A 73 -13.01 14.39 12.35
N PRO A 74 -13.26 14.04 13.62
CA PRO A 74 -12.38 13.17 14.40
C PRO A 74 -12.29 11.77 13.80
N LEU A 75 -11.14 11.11 13.95
CA LEU A 75 -10.92 9.73 13.48
C LEU A 75 -11.90 8.73 14.11
N SER A 76 -12.34 8.97 15.34
CA SER A 76 -13.34 8.15 16.03
C SER A 76 -14.69 8.05 15.29
N LYS A 77 -14.99 8.99 14.40
CA LYS A 77 -16.23 8.98 13.61
C LYS A 77 -16.13 8.23 12.29
N LEU A 78 -14.93 7.81 11.90
CA LEU A 78 -14.73 7.04 10.69
C LEU A 78 -15.14 5.58 10.89
N SER A 79 -15.77 4.99 9.87
CA SER A 79 -15.97 3.55 9.77
C SER A 79 -14.63 2.80 9.64
N GLY A 80 -14.65 1.49 9.88
CA GLY A 80 -13.44 0.65 9.73
C GLY A 80 -12.84 0.74 8.32
N GLY A 81 -13.67 0.71 7.27
CA GLY A 81 -13.22 0.86 5.88
C GLY A 81 -12.63 2.24 5.59
N GLU A 82 -13.19 3.31 6.15
CA GLU A 82 -12.64 4.67 6.03
C GLU A 82 -11.31 4.80 6.77
N LYS A 83 -11.18 4.23 7.97
CA LYS A 83 -9.91 4.17 8.71
C LYS A 83 -8.86 3.40 7.89
N ARG A 84 -9.24 2.28 7.27
CA ARG A 84 -8.35 1.49 6.42
C ARG A 84 -7.85 2.27 5.20
N ARG A 85 -8.76 2.97 4.53
CA ARG A 85 -8.45 3.86 3.40
C ARG A 85 -7.54 5.03 3.82
N LEU A 86 -7.79 5.62 4.99
CA LEU A 86 -6.96 6.67 5.54
C LEU A 86 -5.55 6.20 5.88
N TYR A 87 -5.43 4.98 6.43
CA TYR A 87 -4.13 4.37 6.69
C TYR A 87 -3.33 4.12 5.41
N LEU A 88 -3.98 3.63 4.35
CA LEU A 88 -3.33 3.53 3.05
C LEU A 88 -2.81 4.89 2.58
N LEU A 89 -3.64 5.92 2.64
CA LEU A 89 -3.23 7.28 2.26
C LEU A 89 -2.05 7.76 3.09
N LYS A 90 -2.02 7.53 4.40
CA LYS A 90 -0.89 7.86 5.28
C LYS A 90 0.41 7.23 4.77
N VAL A 91 0.38 5.94 4.44
CA VAL A 91 1.55 5.22 3.90
C VAL A 91 2.04 5.85 2.60
N LEU A 92 1.13 6.25 1.71
CA LEU A 92 1.49 6.89 0.43
C LEU A 92 2.00 8.34 0.61
N MET A 93 1.45 9.07 1.58
CA MET A 93 1.89 10.45 1.88
C MET A 93 3.31 10.52 2.42
N ASP A 94 3.81 9.44 3.01
CA ASP A 94 5.22 9.34 3.43
C ASP A 94 6.19 9.25 2.25
N ALA A 95 5.69 9.24 1.01
CA ALA A 95 6.46 9.20 -0.24
C ALA A 95 7.52 8.07 -0.25
N PRO A 96 7.12 6.81 -0.06
CA PRO A 96 8.03 5.67 -0.12
C PRO A 96 8.58 5.48 -1.54
N ASN A 97 9.76 4.86 -1.66
CA ASN A 97 10.28 4.39 -2.95
C ASN A 97 10.25 2.85 -3.06
N VAL A 98 9.90 2.17 -1.97
CA VAL A 98 9.52 0.76 -1.95
C VAL A 98 8.19 0.65 -1.23
N LEU A 99 7.17 0.13 -1.90
CA LEU A 99 5.84 -0.04 -1.33
C LEU A 99 5.54 -1.53 -1.16
N VAL A 100 5.27 -1.93 0.07
CA VAL A 100 4.87 -3.29 0.41
C VAL A 100 3.38 -3.29 0.74
N LEU A 101 2.61 -4.07 -0.02
CA LEU A 101 1.17 -4.22 0.12
C LEU A 101 0.85 -5.65 0.57
N ASP A 102 0.34 -5.81 1.77
CA ASP A 102 -0.02 -7.10 2.34
C ASP A 102 -1.56 -7.25 2.35
N GLU A 103 -2.07 -8.08 1.43
CA GLU A 103 -3.49 -8.34 1.20
C GLU A 103 -4.35 -7.06 1.10
N PRO A 104 -3.99 -6.08 0.23
CA PRO A 104 -4.69 -4.79 0.18
C PRO A 104 -6.16 -4.93 -0.25
N THR A 105 -6.50 -6.00 -0.94
CA THR A 105 -7.85 -6.25 -1.48
C THR A 105 -8.86 -6.71 -0.44
N ASN A 106 -8.42 -7.19 0.74
CA ASN A 106 -9.32 -7.74 1.74
C ASN A 106 -10.19 -6.68 2.43
N ASP A 107 -9.64 -5.48 2.65
CA ASP A 107 -10.24 -4.47 3.51
C ASP A 107 -10.53 -3.14 2.80
N LEU A 108 -10.22 -3.04 1.51
CA LEU A 108 -10.49 -1.87 0.70
C LEU A 108 -11.72 -2.09 -0.18
N ASP A 109 -12.59 -1.07 -0.27
CA ASP A 109 -13.68 -1.08 -1.22
C ASP A 109 -13.17 -0.92 -2.67
N ILE A 110 -14.02 -1.27 -3.65
CA ILE A 110 -13.66 -1.24 -5.08
C ILE A 110 -13.23 0.15 -5.53
N ALA A 111 -13.83 1.21 -4.99
CA ALA A 111 -13.47 2.58 -5.36
C ALA A 111 -12.06 2.92 -4.86
N THR A 112 -11.72 2.54 -3.64
CA THR A 112 -10.38 2.73 -3.06
C THR A 112 -9.33 1.88 -3.79
N LEU A 113 -9.65 0.63 -4.17
CA LEU A 113 -8.75 -0.21 -4.96
C LEU A 113 -8.41 0.42 -6.32
N ARG A 114 -9.39 0.99 -7.02
CA ARG A 114 -9.13 1.73 -8.28
C ARG A 114 -8.20 2.92 -8.07
N ILE A 115 -8.40 3.68 -6.99
CA ILE A 115 -7.51 4.81 -6.66
C ILE A 115 -6.09 4.31 -6.39
N LEU A 116 -5.93 3.18 -5.69
CA LEU A 116 -4.64 2.56 -5.46
C LEU A 116 -4.00 2.11 -6.79
N GLU A 117 -4.74 1.43 -7.65
CA GLU A 117 -4.27 0.99 -8.97
C GLU A 117 -3.79 2.17 -9.83
N ASP A 118 -4.59 3.24 -9.90
CA ASP A 118 -4.23 4.47 -10.62
C ASP A 118 -2.98 5.15 -10.04
N TYR A 119 -2.81 5.10 -8.71
CA TYR A 119 -1.59 5.57 -8.07
C TYR A 119 -0.38 4.72 -8.47
N LEU A 120 -0.54 3.39 -8.46
CA LEU A 120 0.53 2.45 -8.80
C LEU A 120 0.98 2.58 -10.26
N ASP A 121 0.09 2.93 -11.20
CA ASP A 121 0.45 3.19 -12.61
C ASP A 121 1.47 4.32 -12.78
N SER A 122 1.46 5.29 -11.88
CA SER A 122 2.38 6.44 -11.89
C SER A 122 3.54 6.30 -10.89
N PHE A 123 3.54 5.25 -10.10
CA PHE A 123 4.53 5.05 -9.04
C PHE A 123 5.88 4.64 -9.63
N GLN A 124 6.92 5.42 -9.36
CA GLN A 124 8.27 5.22 -9.92
C GLN A 124 9.19 4.38 -9.01
N GLY A 125 8.63 3.70 -8.03
CA GLY A 125 9.35 2.86 -7.10
C GLY A 125 9.13 1.37 -7.35
N ILE A 126 9.55 0.57 -6.39
CA ILE A 126 9.33 -0.87 -6.37
C ILE A 126 8.03 -1.16 -5.60
N VAL A 127 7.16 -1.97 -6.19
CA VAL A 127 5.96 -2.50 -5.52
C VAL A 127 6.14 -3.98 -5.26
N LEU A 128 5.98 -4.38 -4.01
CA LEU A 128 5.92 -5.77 -3.58
C LEU A 128 4.52 -6.02 -2.99
N ALA A 129 3.72 -6.85 -3.66
CA ALA A 129 2.36 -7.13 -3.22
C ALA A 129 2.17 -8.61 -2.91
N VAL A 130 1.51 -8.90 -1.80
CA VAL A 130 0.95 -10.21 -1.48
C VAL A 130 -0.56 -10.09 -1.61
N SER A 131 -1.18 -10.89 -2.45
CA SER A 131 -2.63 -10.91 -2.62
C SER A 131 -3.13 -12.25 -3.13
N HIS A 132 -4.36 -12.59 -2.75
CA HIS A 132 -5.13 -13.70 -3.32
C HIS A 132 -6.06 -13.25 -4.45
N ASP A 133 -6.18 -11.95 -4.70
CA ASP A 133 -7.00 -11.39 -5.78
C ASP A 133 -6.25 -11.44 -7.12
N ARG A 134 -6.74 -12.30 -8.01
CA ARG A 134 -6.14 -12.54 -9.32
C ARG A 134 -6.22 -11.32 -10.23
N TYR A 135 -7.32 -10.58 -10.17
CA TYR A 135 -7.51 -9.38 -10.99
C TYR A 135 -6.55 -8.28 -10.58
N PHE A 136 -6.38 -8.08 -9.27
CA PHE A 136 -5.41 -7.14 -8.75
C PHE A 136 -3.98 -7.53 -9.16
N LEU A 137 -3.59 -8.79 -9.00
CA LEU A 137 -2.27 -9.28 -9.42
C LEU A 137 -2.05 -9.14 -10.93
N ASP A 138 -3.02 -9.49 -11.77
CA ASP A 138 -2.92 -9.30 -13.22
C ASP A 138 -2.81 -7.82 -13.62
N ARG A 139 -3.41 -6.93 -12.83
CA ARG A 139 -3.41 -5.49 -13.09
C ARG A 139 -2.08 -4.82 -12.76
N ILE A 140 -1.42 -5.22 -11.65
CA ILE A 140 -0.25 -4.51 -11.12
C ILE A 140 1.07 -5.26 -11.30
N ALA A 141 1.06 -6.59 -11.40
CA ALA A 141 2.27 -7.38 -11.35
C ALA A 141 2.90 -7.54 -12.74
N GLY A 142 4.16 -7.16 -12.88
CA GLY A 142 5.00 -7.52 -14.01
C GLY A 142 5.78 -8.82 -13.77
N ARG A 143 5.73 -9.36 -12.55
CA ARG A 143 6.47 -10.54 -12.13
C ARG A 143 5.81 -11.19 -10.92
N ILE A 144 5.77 -12.53 -10.92
CA ILE A 144 5.24 -13.34 -9.81
C ILE A 144 6.36 -14.15 -9.16
N PHE A 145 6.43 -14.11 -7.84
CA PHE A 145 7.25 -15.03 -7.04
C PHE A 145 6.32 -16.07 -6.41
N ALA A 146 6.41 -17.31 -6.87
CA ALA A 146 5.59 -18.41 -6.37
C ALA A 146 6.36 -19.22 -5.33
N PHE A 147 5.75 -19.40 -4.15
CA PHE A 147 6.27 -20.28 -3.10
C PHE A 147 5.72 -21.69 -3.32
N GLU A 148 6.54 -22.57 -3.89
CA GLU A 148 6.11 -23.92 -4.32
C GLU A 148 6.32 -25.01 -3.24
N GLY A 149 6.59 -24.62 -2.01
CA GLY A 149 6.88 -25.55 -0.91
C GLY A 149 8.36 -25.93 -0.83
N GLY A 150 8.75 -26.61 0.26
CA GLY A 150 10.14 -27.01 0.46
C GLY A 150 11.16 -25.87 0.55
N GLY A 151 10.71 -24.61 0.67
CA GLY A 151 11.56 -23.42 0.66
C GLY A 151 11.95 -22.94 -0.75
N GLU A 152 11.43 -23.56 -1.81
CA GLU A 152 11.68 -23.11 -3.18
C GLU A 152 10.79 -21.93 -3.56
N ILE A 153 11.42 -20.88 -4.10
CA ILE A 153 10.75 -19.72 -4.68
C ILE A 153 11.08 -19.69 -6.17
N LYS A 154 10.05 -19.75 -7.02
CA LYS A 154 10.21 -19.60 -8.46
C LYS A 154 9.67 -18.29 -8.94
N GLN A 155 10.38 -17.71 -9.91
CA GLN A 155 10.02 -16.45 -10.54
C GLN A 155 9.39 -16.71 -11.90
N TYR A 156 8.27 -16.03 -12.17
CA TYR A 156 7.56 -16.04 -13.45
C TYR A 156 7.38 -14.59 -13.92
N GLU A 157 7.62 -14.37 -15.22
CA GLU A 157 7.39 -13.07 -15.84
C GLU A 157 5.90 -12.91 -16.18
N GLY A 158 5.37 -11.67 -16.04
CA GLY A 158 3.97 -11.34 -16.28
C GLY A 158 3.10 -11.37 -15.03
N GLY A 159 1.79 -11.32 -15.22
CA GLY A 159 0.77 -11.34 -14.18
C GLY A 159 0.39 -12.75 -13.73
N TYR A 160 -0.67 -12.84 -12.94
CA TYR A 160 -1.16 -14.10 -12.40
C TYR A 160 -1.64 -15.06 -13.50
N THR A 161 -2.28 -14.53 -14.54
CA THR A 161 -2.72 -15.33 -15.70
C THR A 161 -1.55 -15.95 -16.44
N ASP A 162 -0.44 -15.24 -16.59
CA ASP A 162 0.78 -15.77 -17.25
C ASP A 162 1.44 -16.85 -16.40
N TYR A 163 1.50 -16.63 -15.08
CA TYR A 163 1.92 -17.65 -14.13
C TYR A 163 1.11 -18.94 -14.27
N LEU A 164 -0.24 -18.85 -14.32
CA LEU A 164 -1.10 -20.03 -14.47
C LEU A 164 -0.84 -20.79 -15.77
N ARG A 165 -0.58 -20.09 -16.88
CA ARG A 165 -0.24 -20.72 -18.16
C ARG A 165 1.10 -21.44 -18.11
N ALA A 166 2.07 -20.91 -17.35
CA ALA A 166 3.38 -21.53 -17.20
C ALA A 166 3.35 -22.79 -16.32
N VAL A 167 2.48 -22.84 -15.30
CA VAL A 167 2.40 -23.95 -14.32
C VAL A 167 1.39 -25.03 -14.74
N LYS A 168 0.36 -24.67 -15.52
CA LYS A 168 -0.67 -25.60 -16.03
C LYS A 168 -0.65 -25.56 -17.56
N PRO A 169 0.23 -26.32 -18.19
CA PRO A 169 0.26 -26.45 -19.65
C PRO A 169 -1.01 -27.11 -20.23
#